data_7b1ea94b654ded9ba7d069b1d0bf21f2
#
_entry.id   7b1ea94b654ded9ba7d069b1d0bf21f2
#
_cell.length_a   1.000
_cell.length_b   1.000
_cell.length_c   1.000
_cell.angle_alpha   90.00
_cell.angle_beta   90.00
_cell.angle_gamma   90.00
#
_symmetry.space_group_name_H-M   'P 1'
#
loop_
_entity.id
_entity.type
_entity.pdbx_description
1 polymer ?
#
loop_
_entity_poly.entity_id
_entity_poly.type
_entity_poly.pdbx_seq_one_letter_code
_entity_poly.pdbx_strand_id
1 'polypeptide(L)'
;MPSQPKSAPGQPPAPSWRTQKGSHGKPYFPDCPWLHFSISHSGEYWACAMAPTEVGLDLQLHTKGRKERISSRFFHPQENEYLRRCAYRDFFDIWAAKESYVKYTGQGIDENFASFTAAAPTAPAAEINGAQLKSIPFHPDYSLSLCAPRIDNVIIHYETQ
;
A
#
# COMPACT_ATOMS: atom_id res chain seq x y z
N MET A 1 17.71 28.06 5.05
CA MET A 1 17.50 27.33 3.78
C MET A 1 18.86 26.87 3.30
N PRO A 2 19.15 25.57 3.24
CA PRO A 2 20.39 25.11 2.64
C PRO A 2 20.34 25.38 1.13
N SER A 3 21.35 26.09 0.62
CA SER A 3 21.55 26.38 -0.78
C SER A 3 21.79 25.09 -1.57
N GLN A 4 21.03 24.86 -2.63
CA GLN A 4 21.24 23.73 -3.54
C GLN A 4 22.66 23.81 -4.15
N PRO A 5 23.38 22.69 -4.28
CA PRO A 5 24.67 22.67 -4.96
C PRO A 5 24.47 23.06 -6.43
N LYS A 6 25.27 23.98 -6.93
CA LYS A 6 25.29 24.39 -8.34
C LYS A 6 25.80 23.23 -9.19
N SER A 7 25.01 22.81 -10.16
CA SER A 7 25.38 21.77 -11.13
C SER A 7 26.61 22.18 -11.95
N ALA A 8 27.51 21.23 -12.23
CA ALA A 8 28.63 21.46 -13.13
C ALA A 8 28.15 21.66 -14.59
N PRO A 9 28.88 22.42 -15.43
CA PRO A 9 28.50 22.64 -16.83
C PRO A 9 28.39 21.31 -17.59
N GLY A 10 27.23 21.04 -18.20
CA GLY A 10 26.99 19.82 -18.99
C GLY A 10 26.28 18.68 -18.23
N GLN A 11 26.04 18.79 -16.92
CA GLN A 11 25.16 17.86 -16.21
C GLN A 11 23.69 18.26 -16.39
N PRO A 12 22.79 17.29 -16.63
CA PRO A 12 21.36 17.57 -16.61
C PRO A 12 20.97 18.14 -15.25
N PRO A 13 20.01 19.07 -15.17
CA PRO A 13 19.57 19.62 -13.90
C PRO A 13 19.13 18.48 -12.98
N ALA A 14 19.44 18.60 -11.68
CA ALA A 14 18.98 17.65 -10.68
C ALA A 14 17.45 17.53 -10.76
N PRO A 15 16.89 16.31 -10.67
CA PRO A 15 15.46 16.11 -10.75
C PRO A 15 14.75 16.94 -9.66
N SER A 16 13.68 17.59 -10.05
CA SER A 16 12.80 18.26 -9.10
C SER A 16 11.98 17.22 -8.34
N TRP A 17 12.13 17.17 -7.02
CA TRP A 17 11.33 16.29 -6.15
C TRP A 17 9.92 16.82 -5.87
N ARG A 18 9.40 17.67 -6.77
CA ARG A 18 8.03 18.15 -6.69
C ARG A 18 7.07 17.03 -7.06
N THR A 19 6.03 16.87 -6.26
CA THR A 19 4.97 15.91 -6.54
C THR A 19 3.78 16.59 -7.19
N GLN A 20 3.12 15.87 -8.09
CA GLN A 20 1.80 16.21 -8.62
C GLN A 20 0.83 15.08 -8.28
N LYS A 21 -0.47 15.35 -8.39
CA LYS A 21 -1.53 14.36 -8.20
C LYS A 21 -2.11 13.94 -9.53
N GLY A 22 -2.25 12.64 -9.74
CA GLY A 22 -2.99 12.05 -10.84
C GLY A 22 -4.51 12.28 -10.71
N SER A 23 -5.27 11.80 -11.68
CA SER A 23 -6.73 11.99 -11.78
C SER A 23 -7.51 11.52 -10.53
N HIS A 24 -7.01 10.51 -9.83
CA HIS A 24 -7.63 9.96 -8.60
C HIS A 24 -6.83 10.31 -7.33
N GLY A 25 -5.97 11.33 -7.42
CA GLY A 25 -5.25 11.84 -6.25
C GLY A 25 -3.95 11.11 -5.89
N LYS A 26 -3.57 10.03 -6.60
CA LYS A 26 -2.29 9.34 -6.37
C LYS A 26 -1.14 10.28 -6.70
N PRO A 27 -0.19 10.54 -5.77
CA PRO A 27 0.93 11.43 -6.05
C PRO A 27 1.98 10.74 -6.93
N TYR A 28 2.65 11.53 -7.78
CA TYR A 28 3.75 11.09 -8.62
C TYR A 28 4.79 12.19 -8.82
N PHE A 29 5.98 11.82 -9.30
CA PHE A 29 7.05 12.77 -9.66
C PHE A 29 7.03 13.01 -11.18
N PRO A 30 6.60 14.19 -11.66
CA PRO A 30 6.53 14.46 -13.10
C PRO A 30 7.90 14.44 -13.77
N ASP A 31 8.96 14.85 -13.05
CA ASP A 31 10.32 14.90 -13.56
C ASP A 31 11.06 13.55 -13.44
N CYS A 32 10.46 12.56 -12.77
CA CYS A 32 10.99 11.21 -12.57
C CYS A 32 9.93 10.16 -12.84
N PRO A 33 9.43 10.01 -14.07
CA PRO A 33 8.33 9.11 -14.41
C PRO A 33 8.67 7.62 -14.23
N TRP A 34 9.94 7.31 -14.07
CA TRP A 34 10.46 5.97 -13.79
C TRP A 34 10.47 5.60 -12.30
N LEU A 35 10.20 6.57 -11.41
CA LEU A 35 10.14 6.37 -9.96
C LEU A 35 8.71 6.48 -9.47
N HIS A 36 8.15 5.36 -9.06
CA HIS A 36 6.84 5.28 -8.44
C HIS A 36 6.97 5.21 -6.93
N PHE A 37 5.98 5.74 -6.22
CA PHE A 37 5.96 5.66 -4.77
C PHE A 37 4.54 5.58 -4.21
N SER A 38 4.43 5.05 -3.00
CA SER A 38 3.19 5.01 -2.24
C SER A 38 3.48 5.26 -0.78
N ILE A 39 2.64 6.06 -0.12
CA ILE A 39 2.79 6.44 1.28
C ILE A 39 1.56 5.98 2.05
N SER A 40 1.78 5.51 3.27
CA SER A 40 0.72 5.19 4.23
C SER A 40 1.13 5.62 5.62
N HIS A 41 0.14 6.02 6.43
CA HIS A 41 0.32 6.45 7.80
C HIS A 41 -0.79 5.85 8.66
N SER A 42 -0.44 5.29 9.80
CA SER A 42 -1.40 4.78 10.79
C SER A 42 -0.76 4.77 12.18
N GLY A 43 -1.51 5.26 13.19
CA GLY A 43 -0.98 5.39 14.53
C GLY A 43 0.27 6.26 14.60
N GLU A 44 1.35 5.73 15.16
CA GLU A 44 2.62 6.44 15.34
C GLU A 44 3.60 6.29 14.17
N TYR A 45 3.26 5.45 13.19
CA TYR A 45 4.15 5.13 12.08
C TYR A 45 3.64 5.69 10.75
N TRP A 46 4.59 5.99 9.90
CA TRP A 46 4.37 6.18 8.48
C TRP A 46 5.32 5.27 7.69
N ALA A 47 4.93 4.91 6.49
CA ALA A 47 5.72 4.08 5.60
C ALA A 47 5.67 4.64 4.18
N CYS A 48 6.78 4.51 3.45
CA CYS A 48 6.88 4.86 2.05
C CYS A 48 7.51 3.69 1.28
N ALA A 49 6.87 3.28 0.21
CA ALA A 49 7.45 2.37 -0.76
C ALA A 49 7.88 3.14 -2.00
N MET A 50 9.05 2.82 -2.55
CA MET A 50 9.56 3.34 -3.81
C MET A 50 9.93 2.17 -4.73
N ALA A 51 9.58 2.27 -6.01
CA ALA A 51 9.82 1.22 -6.99
C ALA A 51 9.97 1.77 -8.42
N PRO A 52 10.62 1.04 -9.32
CA PRO A 52 10.68 1.40 -10.75
C PRO A 52 9.39 1.09 -11.50
N THR A 53 8.41 0.49 -10.85
CA THR A 53 7.08 0.17 -11.39
C THR A 53 5.99 0.68 -10.44
N GLU A 54 4.75 0.69 -10.91
CA GLU A 54 3.61 1.03 -10.03
C GLU A 54 3.65 0.22 -8.73
N VAL A 55 3.37 0.90 -7.63
CA VAL A 55 3.39 0.32 -6.28
C VAL A 55 2.29 0.91 -5.42
N GLY A 56 1.72 0.09 -4.56
CA GLY A 56 0.79 0.48 -3.51
C GLY A 56 1.28 -0.03 -2.16
N LEU A 57 1.17 0.78 -1.13
CA LEU A 57 1.55 0.43 0.25
C LEU A 57 0.45 0.84 1.20
N ASP A 58 0.09 -0.05 2.11
CA ASP A 58 -0.80 0.29 3.21
C ASP A 58 -0.28 -0.20 4.54
N LEU A 59 -0.37 0.69 5.53
CA LEU A 59 -0.01 0.47 6.92
C LEU A 59 -1.25 0.66 7.78
N GLN A 60 -1.57 -0.33 8.60
CA GLN A 60 -2.77 -0.30 9.42
C GLN A 60 -2.50 -0.72 10.87
N LEU A 61 -2.78 0.18 11.82
CA LEU A 61 -2.80 -0.12 13.24
C LEU A 61 -3.98 -1.04 13.58
N HIS A 62 -3.73 -2.09 14.35
CA HIS A 62 -4.77 -2.98 14.85
C HIS A 62 -5.56 -2.30 15.97
N THR A 63 -6.78 -1.90 15.67
CA THR A 63 -7.67 -1.27 16.66
C THR A 63 -8.70 -2.26 17.18
N LYS A 64 -9.15 -2.02 18.42
CA LYS A 64 -10.31 -2.72 18.97
C LYS A 64 -11.58 -2.21 18.29
N GLY A 65 -12.47 -3.10 17.86
CA GLY A 65 -13.76 -2.67 17.36
C GLY A 65 -14.41 -3.57 16.31
N ARG A 66 -15.32 -3.03 15.59
CA ARG A 66 -16.41 -3.62 14.82
C ARG A 66 -15.96 -4.28 13.49
N LYS A 67 -14.96 -5.17 13.54
CA LYS A 67 -14.37 -5.84 12.36
C LYS A 67 -15.45 -6.52 11.51
N GLU A 68 -16.37 -7.25 12.15
CA GLU A 68 -17.48 -7.92 11.47
C GLU A 68 -18.40 -6.93 10.74
N ARG A 69 -18.75 -5.83 11.38
CA ARG A 69 -19.62 -4.81 10.77
C ARG A 69 -18.93 -4.13 9.58
N ILE A 70 -17.63 -3.88 9.66
CA ILE A 70 -16.85 -3.28 8.57
C ILE A 70 -16.75 -4.26 7.41
N SER A 71 -16.36 -5.51 7.68
CA SER A 71 -16.19 -6.50 6.63
C SER A 71 -17.50 -6.84 5.93
N SER A 72 -18.61 -6.98 6.67
CA SER A 72 -19.92 -7.27 6.06
C SER A 72 -20.41 -6.15 5.12
N ARG A 73 -19.96 -4.92 5.35
CA ARG A 73 -20.35 -3.77 4.52
C ARG A 73 -19.45 -3.55 3.30
N PHE A 74 -18.15 -3.80 3.44
CA PHE A 74 -17.16 -3.36 2.46
C PHE A 74 -16.38 -4.48 1.80
N PHE A 75 -16.37 -5.69 2.37
CA PHE A 75 -15.53 -6.77 1.89
C PHE A 75 -16.27 -7.71 0.93
N HIS A 76 -15.48 -8.38 0.09
CA HIS A 76 -16.00 -9.43 -0.79
C HIS A 76 -16.62 -10.58 0.02
N PRO A 77 -17.68 -11.26 -0.46
CA PRO A 77 -18.30 -12.39 0.27
C PRO A 77 -17.31 -13.49 0.69
N GLN A 78 -16.32 -13.80 -0.14
CA GLN A 78 -15.28 -14.80 0.18
C GLN A 78 -14.40 -14.36 1.35
N GLU A 79 -14.09 -13.07 1.44
CA GLU A 79 -13.34 -12.51 2.58
C GLU A 79 -14.13 -12.59 3.87
N ASN A 80 -15.42 -12.29 3.82
CA ASN A 80 -16.32 -12.44 4.97
C ASN A 80 -16.42 -13.88 5.46
N GLU A 81 -16.46 -14.85 4.55
CA GLU A 81 -16.45 -16.25 4.91
C GLU A 81 -15.13 -16.68 5.54
N TYR A 82 -14.01 -16.29 4.93
CA TYR A 82 -12.68 -16.54 5.46
C TYR A 82 -12.49 -15.94 6.86
N LEU A 83 -12.85 -14.67 7.04
CA LEU A 83 -12.70 -13.94 8.31
C LEU A 83 -13.53 -14.55 9.43
N ARG A 84 -14.74 -15.01 9.16
CA ARG A 84 -15.56 -15.73 10.15
C ARG A 84 -14.88 -17.02 10.60
N ARG A 85 -14.28 -17.78 9.68
CA ARG A 85 -13.56 -19.03 10.01
C ARG A 85 -12.31 -18.80 10.85
N CYS A 86 -11.59 -17.69 10.65
CA CYS A 86 -10.42 -17.35 11.46
C CYS A 86 -10.72 -16.41 12.65
N ALA A 87 -12.01 -16.24 13.00
CA ALA A 87 -12.47 -15.37 14.08
C ALA A 87 -11.93 -13.92 13.94
N TYR A 88 -11.88 -13.42 12.72
CA TYR A 88 -11.39 -12.07 12.37
C TYR A 88 -9.93 -11.78 12.77
N ARG A 89 -9.13 -12.82 13.00
CA ARG A 89 -7.70 -12.68 13.33
C ARG A 89 -6.95 -11.90 12.24
N ASP A 90 -7.21 -12.23 10.98
CA ASP A 90 -6.49 -11.70 9.82
C ASP A 90 -7.21 -10.48 9.18
N PHE A 91 -8.12 -9.84 9.92
CA PHE A 91 -8.91 -8.72 9.40
C PHE A 91 -8.05 -7.57 8.89
N PHE A 92 -7.05 -7.15 9.68
CA PHE A 92 -6.19 -6.03 9.28
C PHE A 92 -5.23 -6.39 8.17
N ASP A 93 -4.83 -7.64 8.04
CA ASP A 93 -4.01 -8.13 6.92
C ASP A 93 -4.81 -8.07 5.61
N ILE A 94 -6.07 -8.52 5.62
CA ILE A 94 -6.98 -8.41 4.47
C ILE A 94 -7.25 -6.93 4.15
N TRP A 95 -7.52 -6.11 5.15
CA TRP A 95 -7.74 -4.67 4.97
C TRP A 95 -6.53 -4.00 4.32
N ALA A 96 -5.34 -4.16 4.89
CA ALA A 96 -4.10 -3.58 4.36
C ALA A 96 -3.78 -4.08 2.95
N ALA A 97 -4.03 -5.35 2.66
CA ALA A 97 -3.86 -5.91 1.32
C ALA A 97 -4.80 -5.24 0.30
N LYS A 98 -6.08 -5.06 0.64
CA LYS A 98 -7.06 -4.38 -0.22
C LYS A 98 -6.69 -2.93 -0.45
N GLU A 99 -6.32 -2.20 0.61
CA GLU A 99 -5.89 -0.80 0.52
C GLU A 99 -4.60 -0.65 -0.30
N SER A 100 -3.63 -1.54 -0.14
CA SER A 100 -2.40 -1.51 -0.94
C SER A 100 -2.69 -1.74 -2.43
N TYR A 101 -3.63 -2.62 -2.76
CA TYR A 101 -4.07 -2.83 -4.14
C TYR A 101 -4.78 -1.60 -4.72
N VAL A 102 -5.68 -0.98 -3.98
CA VAL A 102 -6.36 0.26 -4.40
C VAL A 102 -5.36 1.40 -4.62
N LYS A 103 -4.37 1.55 -3.75
CA LYS A 103 -3.28 2.51 -3.91
C LYS A 103 -2.37 2.18 -5.11
N TYR A 104 -2.15 0.89 -5.38
CA TYR A 104 -1.44 0.42 -6.56
C TYR A 104 -2.17 0.79 -7.84
N THR A 105 -3.45 0.50 -7.96
CA THR A 105 -4.27 0.85 -9.14
C THR A 105 -4.49 2.35 -9.29
N GLY A 106 -4.42 3.11 -8.20
CA GLY A 106 -4.70 4.54 -8.17
C GLY A 106 -6.17 4.90 -8.32
N GLN A 107 -7.10 3.94 -8.22
CA GLN A 107 -8.53 4.17 -8.42
C GLN A 107 -9.23 4.82 -7.23
N GLY A 108 -8.58 4.82 -6.05
CA GLY A 108 -9.20 5.28 -4.81
C GLY A 108 -10.14 4.24 -4.20
N ILE A 109 -10.62 4.54 -2.97
CA ILE A 109 -11.63 3.71 -2.31
C ILE A 109 -12.97 4.11 -2.88
N ASP A 110 -13.59 3.23 -3.62
CA ASP A 110 -14.91 3.42 -4.22
C ASP A 110 -15.81 2.20 -3.98
N GLU A 111 -16.97 2.18 -4.65
CA GLU A 111 -17.95 1.09 -4.57
C GLU A 111 -17.38 -0.27 -5.03
N ASN A 112 -16.22 -0.27 -5.70
CA ASN A 112 -15.57 -1.47 -6.20
C ASN A 112 -14.73 -2.20 -5.14
N PHE A 113 -14.60 -1.68 -3.93
CA PHE A 113 -13.79 -2.32 -2.86
C PHE A 113 -14.27 -3.74 -2.54
N ALA A 114 -15.57 -4.04 -2.70
CA ALA A 114 -16.14 -5.38 -2.56
C ALA A 114 -16.05 -6.23 -3.84
N SER A 115 -15.61 -5.69 -4.98
CA SER A 115 -15.60 -6.41 -6.27
C SER A 115 -14.41 -7.34 -6.47
N PHE A 116 -13.40 -7.25 -5.62
CA PHE A 116 -12.20 -8.10 -5.65
C PHE A 116 -11.89 -8.66 -4.27
N THR A 117 -11.15 -9.75 -4.21
CA THR A 117 -10.81 -10.42 -2.94
C THR A 117 -9.31 -10.43 -2.68
N ALA A 118 -8.93 -10.13 -1.44
CA ALA A 118 -7.58 -10.31 -0.88
C ALA A 118 -7.50 -11.56 0.02
N ALA A 119 -8.47 -12.47 -0.06
CA ALA A 119 -8.47 -13.73 0.66
C ALA A 119 -8.51 -14.92 -0.31
N ALA A 120 -7.64 -15.89 -0.08
CA ALA A 120 -7.74 -17.25 -0.59
C ALA A 120 -8.58 -18.10 0.39
N PRO A 121 -8.97 -19.34 0.04
CA PRO A 121 -9.83 -20.16 0.90
C PRO A 121 -9.30 -20.40 2.32
N THR A 122 -7.98 -20.41 2.52
CA THR A 122 -7.34 -20.76 3.80
C THR A 122 -6.36 -19.73 4.34
N ALA A 123 -6.09 -18.66 3.59
CA ALA A 123 -5.09 -17.66 3.95
C ALA A 123 -5.40 -16.31 3.26
N PRO A 124 -4.78 -15.19 3.67
CA PRO A 124 -4.70 -14.00 2.83
C PRO A 124 -4.14 -14.32 1.44
N ALA A 125 -4.64 -13.69 0.41
CA ALA A 125 -4.22 -13.93 -0.96
C ALA A 125 -2.80 -13.40 -1.22
N ALA A 126 -2.05 -14.09 -2.09
CA ALA A 126 -0.73 -13.66 -2.54
C ALA A 126 -0.80 -12.70 -3.76
N GLU A 127 -1.96 -12.57 -4.38
CA GLU A 127 -2.19 -11.68 -5.52
C GLU A 127 -3.66 -11.26 -5.64
N ILE A 128 -3.88 -10.13 -6.32
CA ILE A 128 -5.20 -9.65 -6.74
C ILE A 128 -5.10 -9.26 -8.22
N ASN A 129 -5.91 -9.90 -9.07
CA ASN A 129 -5.97 -9.58 -10.51
C ASN A 129 -4.58 -9.52 -11.20
N GLY A 130 -3.68 -10.45 -10.83
CA GLY A 130 -2.32 -10.53 -11.38
C GLY A 130 -1.30 -9.59 -10.72
N ALA A 131 -1.70 -8.70 -9.82
CA ALA A 131 -0.77 -7.92 -9.02
C ALA A 131 -0.39 -8.70 -7.75
N GLN A 132 0.89 -8.79 -7.46
CA GLN A 132 1.40 -9.50 -6.29
C GLN A 132 1.20 -8.69 -5.01
N LEU A 133 0.90 -9.40 -3.94
CA LEU A 133 0.77 -8.88 -2.58
C LEU A 133 1.87 -9.44 -1.69
N LYS A 134 2.41 -8.61 -0.82
CA LYS A 134 3.39 -9.04 0.18
C LYS A 134 3.10 -8.38 1.52
N SER A 135 2.79 -9.19 2.52
CA SER A 135 2.78 -8.76 3.91
C SER A 135 4.21 -8.59 4.41
N ILE A 136 4.48 -7.48 5.10
CA ILE A 136 5.79 -7.13 5.64
C ILE A 136 5.67 -7.05 7.16
N PRO A 137 6.14 -8.07 7.90
CA PRO A 137 6.12 -8.04 9.36
C PRO A 137 7.13 -7.00 9.88
N PHE A 138 6.71 -6.11 10.77
CA PHE A 138 7.60 -5.17 11.44
C PHE A 138 7.17 -4.85 12.89
N HIS A 139 5.89 -4.93 13.21
CA HIS A 139 5.35 -4.66 14.53
C HIS A 139 4.10 -5.52 14.78
N PRO A 140 3.92 -6.11 15.98
CA PRO A 140 2.81 -7.03 16.27
C PRO A 140 1.42 -6.40 16.19
N ASP A 141 1.32 -5.09 16.44
CA ASP A 141 0.06 -4.35 16.42
C ASP A 141 -0.24 -3.67 15.08
N TYR A 142 0.50 -3.98 14.04
CA TYR A 142 0.32 -3.39 12.71
C TYR A 142 0.32 -4.46 11.62
N SER A 143 -0.47 -4.20 10.58
CA SER A 143 -0.35 -4.88 9.29
C SER A 143 0.23 -3.91 8.26
N LEU A 144 1.24 -4.36 7.53
CA LEU A 144 1.87 -3.63 6.44
C LEU A 144 1.80 -4.48 5.18
N SER A 145 1.17 -3.97 4.12
CA SER A 145 1.02 -4.66 2.85
C SER A 145 1.57 -3.86 1.69
N LEU A 146 2.30 -4.53 0.81
CA LEU A 146 2.83 -4.02 -0.44
C LEU A 146 2.12 -4.69 -1.61
N CYS A 147 1.75 -3.90 -2.63
CA CYS A 147 1.19 -4.37 -3.88
C CYS A 147 1.98 -3.81 -5.05
N ALA A 148 2.38 -4.68 -5.99
CA ALA A 148 3.08 -4.30 -7.21
C ALA A 148 2.82 -5.34 -8.32
N PRO A 149 3.12 -5.06 -9.62
CA PRO A 149 2.98 -6.04 -10.68
C PRO A 149 3.81 -7.29 -10.42
N ARG A 150 4.99 -7.10 -9.82
CA ARG A 150 5.93 -8.16 -9.42
C ARG A 150 6.75 -7.68 -8.23
N ILE A 151 7.00 -8.57 -7.26
CA ILE A 151 7.77 -8.30 -6.05
C ILE A 151 8.89 -9.34 -5.95
N ASP A 152 10.07 -9.00 -6.46
CA ASP A 152 11.25 -9.89 -6.39
C ASP A 152 12.02 -9.68 -5.08
N ASN A 153 12.42 -8.43 -4.80
CA ASN A 153 13.19 -8.06 -3.61
C ASN A 153 12.56 -6.85 -2.92
N VAL A 154 12.53 -6.87 -1.60
CA VAL A 154 12.14 -5.72 -0.77
C VAL A 154 13.28 -5.41 0.18
N ILE A 155 13.80 -4.19 0.11
CA ILE A 155 14.79 -3.67 1.04
C ILE A 155 14.07 -2.72 1.98
N ILE A 156 14.20 -2.94 3.29
CA ILE A 156 13.51 -2.15 4.30
C ILE A 156 14.55 -1.32 5.05
N HIS A 157 14.31 -0.03 5.12
CA HIS A 157 15.06 0.92 5.94
C HIS A 157 14.17 1.40 7.07
N TYR A 158 14.68 1.36 8.29
CA TYR A 158 14.02 1.89 9.46
C TYR A 158 14.69 3.19 9.87
N GLU A 159 13.91 4.24 10.03
CA GLU A 159 14.35 5.50 10.60
C GLU A 159 13.70 5.70 11.96
N THR A 160 14.52 5.97 12.96
CA THR A 160 14.07 6.38 14.30
C THR A 160 14.25 7.90 14.42
N GLN A 161 13.21 8.57 14.90
CA GLN A 161 13.31 10.00 15.26
C GLN A 161 14.06 10.17 16.56
#